data_3baa44ea6822998186b10e39f6bdc932
#
_entry.id   3baa44ea6822998186b10e39f6bdc932
#
_cell.length_a   1.000
_cell.length_b   1.000
_cell.length_c   1.000
_cell.angle_alpha   90.00
_cell.angle_beta   90.00
_cell.angle_gamma   90.00
#
_symmetry.space_group_name_H-M   'P 1'
#
loop_
_entity.id
_entity.type
_entity.pdbx_description
1 polymer ?
#
loop_
_entity_poly.entity_id
_entity_poly.type
_entity_poly.pdbx_seq_one_letter_code
_entity_poly.pdbx_strand_id
1 'polypeptide(L)'
;SKLMEEYDPERCQVFRDRGTQFFHDFVYWFANDGAELPFGRSLTYRYAHCGPFVGMAYAGLDLDYGVLKNLVLKNLESWVRRPIFDNGGALTIGYGYPNIAMSENYNSSGSPYWSSKAFVMLGLNDDHPFWTAEPKDYPYEPKKYLKYPHMLITHDENNHLLAYVTGQHCKGDHGQSPAKYEKFVYSNQFGFSISKGDSLE
;
A
#
# COMPACT_ATOMS: atom_id res chain seq x y z
N SER A 1 17.84 3.09 6.89
CA SER A 1 18.90 4.09 6.80
C SER A 1 19.20 4.70 8.16
N LYS A 2 18.22 5.30 8.84
CA LYS A 2 18.42 6.00 10.13
C LYS A 2 19.20 5.18 11.17
N LEU A 3 18.91 3.89 11.31
CA LEU A 3 19.59 3.01 12.27
C LEU A 3 21.07 2.74 11.95
N MET A 4 21.49 2.96 10.71
CA MET A 4 22.85 2.68 10.24
C MET A 4 23.63 3.95 9.88
N GLU A 5 23.07 5.11 10.17
CA GLU A 5 23.62 6.40 9.73
C GLU A 5 25.01 6.69 10.30
N GLU A 6 25.25 6.29 11.55
CA GLU A 6 26.56 6.43 12.21
C GLU A 6 27.63 5.47 11.65
N TYR A 7 27.20 4.34 11.09
CA TYR A 7 28.10 3.27 10.63
C TYR A 7 28.40 3.35 9.12
N ASP A 8 27.38 3.76 8.32
CA ASP A 8 27.50 3.79 6.85
C ASP A 8 26.63 4.95 6.30
N PRO A 9 27.08 6.21 6.48
CA PRO A 9 26.30 7.37 6.06
C PRO A 9 26.12 7.47 4.54
N GLU A 10 27.12 7.02 3.76
CA GLU A 10 27.05 7.06 2.29
C GLU A 10 25.96 6.15 1.77
N ARG A 11 25.91 4.91 2.26
CA ARG A 11 24.84 3.96 1.89
C ARG A 11 23.48 4.43 2.36
N CYS A 12 23.40 5.03 3.52
CA CYS A 12 22.16 5.61 4.04
C CYS A 12 21.63 6.73 3.13
N GLN A 13 22.53 7.57 2.60
CA GLN A 13 22.13 8.59 1.63
C GLN A 13 21.58 7.96 0.34
N VAL A 14 22.25 6.95 -0.21
CA VAL A 14 21.74 6.20 -1.37
C VAL A 14 20.33 5.63 -1.14
N PHE A 15 20.06 5.13 0.07
CA PHE A 15 18.72 4.64 0.40
C PHE A 15 17.69 5.76 0.52
N ARG A 16 18.05 6.93 1.04
CA ARG A 16 17.16 8.10 1.06
C ARG A 16 16.81 8.56 -0.35
N ASP A 17 17.81 8.72 -1.21
CA ASP A 17 17.62 9.14 -2.61
C ASP A 17 16.67 8.17 -3.35
N ARG A 18 16.90 6.87 -3.20
CA ARG A 18 16.02 5.84 -3.76
C ARG A 18 14.63 5.88 -3.15
N GLY A 19 14.51 6.13 -1.85
CA GLY A 19 13.23 6.29 -1.16
C GLY A 19 12.43 7.46 -1.69
N THR A 20 13.08 8.59 -1.92
CA THR A 20 12.45 9.77 -2.52
C THR A 20 11.99 9.49 -3.96
N GLN A 21 12.84 8.86 -4.76
CA GLN A 21 12.46 8.47 -6.12
C GLN A 21 11.29 7.48 -6.12
N PHE A 22 11.31 6.49 -5.22
CA PHE A 22 10.22 5.52 -5.07
C PHE A 22 8.91 6.19 -4.65
N PHE A 23 8.96 7.20 -3.78
CA PHE A 23 7.77 7.97 -3.39
C PHE A 23 7.01 8.51 -4.60
N HIS A 24 7.71 9.14 -5.53
CA HIS A 24 7.09 9.79 -6.70
C HIS A 24 6.34 8.84 -7.63
N ASP A 25 6.69 7.55 -7.61
CA ASP A 25 5.96 6.52 -8.34
C ASP A 25 4.90 5.84 -7.45
N PHE A 26 5.26 5.48 -6.23
CA PHE A 26 4.41 4.67 -5.36
C PHE A 26 3.21 5.46 -4.80
N VAL A 27 3.31 6.76 -4.67
CA VAL A 27 2.18 7.61 -4.26
C VAL A 27 0.97 7.45 -5.19
N TYR A 28 1.20 7.20 -6.48
CA TYR A 28 0.15 6.96 -7.46
C TYR A 28 -0.64 5.66 -7.26
N TRP A 29 -0.23 4.79 -6.34
CA TRP A 29 -0.98 3.59 -5.95
C TRP A 29 -2.05 3.88 -4.90
N PHE A 30 -2.17 5.12 -4.45
CA PHE A 30 -3.13 5.57 -3.45
C PHE A 30 -3.99 6.70 -4.02
N ALA A 31 -5.21 6.81 -3.52
CA ALA A 31 -6.09 7.95 -3.77
C ALA A 31 -6.12 8.86 -2.53
N ASN A 32 -6.58 10.11 -2.69
CA ASN A 32 -6.62 11.08 -1.59
C ASN A 32 -7.63 10.72 -0.49
N ASP A 33 -8.57 9.82 -0.75
CA ASP A 33 -9.47 9.23 0.25
C ASP A 33 -8.84 8.07 1.03
N GLY A 34 -7.59 7.71 0.72
CA GLY A 34 -6.83 6.64 1.36
C GLY A 34 -7.05 5.26 0.77
N ALA A 35 -7.94 5.10 -0.21
CA ALA A 35 -8.06 3.83 -0.91
C ALA A 35 -6.80 3.53 -1.72
N GLU A 36 -6.48 2.25 -1.85
CA GLU A 36 -5.25 1.82 -2.51
C GLU A 36 -5.52 0.80 -3.62
N LEU A 37 -4.55 0.62 -4.49
CA LEU A 37 -4.61 -0.34 -5.59
C LEU A 37 -4.47 -1.77 -5.08
N PRO A 38 -5.44 -2.66 -5.35
CA PRO A 38 -5.39 -4.07 -4.93
C PRO A 38 -4.56 -4.90 -5.90
N PHE A 39 -3.25 -4.67 -5.94
CA PHE A 39 -2.34 -5.35 -6.85
C PHE A 39 -1.26 -6.12 -6.08
N GLY A 40 -0.98 -7.34 -6.51
CA GLY A 40 0.08 -8.16 -5.97
C GLY A 40 -0.37 -9.14 -4.89
N ARG A 41 0.60 -9.81 -4.28
CA ARG A 41 0.40 -10.79 -3.21
C ARG A 41 0.33 -10.13 -1.83
N SER A 42 -0.02 -10.93 -0.83
CA SER A 42 -0.09 -10.50 0.58
C SER A 42 -1.11 -9.39 0.83
N LEU A 43 -2.15 -9.31 0.00
CA LEU A 43 -3.20 -8.28 0.11
C LEU A 43 -3.93 -8.30 1.46
N THR A 44 -3.89 -9.45 2.18
CA THR A 44 -4.43 -9.54 3.55
C THR A 44 -3.67 -8.66 4.56
N TYR A 45 -2.49 -8.14 4.21
CA TYR A 45 -1.74 -7.21 5.07
C TYR A 45 -2.28 -5.78 4.99
N ARG A 46 -3.21 -5.51 4.10
CA ARG A 46 -4.00 -4.26 4.02
C ARG A 46 -3.14 -3.00 4.21
N TYR A 47 -3.42 -2.20 5.23
CA TYR A 47 -2.72 -0.95 5.51
C TYR A 47 -1.19 -1.08 5.79
N ALA A 48 -0.61 -2.28 5.76
CA ALA A 48 0.84 -2.41 5.64
C ALA A 48 1.39 -1.70 4.38
N HIS A 49 0.54 -1.53 3.36
CA HIS A 49 0.94 -0.86 2.12
C HIS A 49 1.29 0.62 2.33
N CYS A 50 0.73 1.31 3.31
CA CYS A 50 1.15 2.68 3.67
C CYS A 50 2.46 2.73 4.48
N GLY A 51 2.98 1.58 4.94
CA GLY A 51 4.21 1.47 5.70
C GLY A 51 5.44 2.16 5.07
N PRO A 52 5.65 2.12 3.75
CA PRO A 52 6.72 2.88 3.11
C PRO A 52 6.68 4.38 3.42
N PHE A 53 5.49 5.02 3.43
CA PHE A 53 5.36 6.44 3.75
C PHE A 53 5.75 6.75 5.20
N VAL A 54 5.36 5.87 6.12
CA VAL A 54 5.80 5.94 7.52
C VAL A 54 7.32 5.78 7.62
N GLY A 55 7.89 4.81 6.89
CA GLY A 55 9.32 4.59 6.83
C GLY A 55 10.10 5.80 6.29
N MET A 56 9.53 6.50 5.30
CA MET A 56 10.10 7.73 4.74
C MET A 56 10.10 8.87 5.77
N ALA A 57 9.00 9.04 6.50
CA ALA A 57 8.91 10.01 7.58
C ALA A 57 9.94 9.71 8.69
N TYR A 58 10.02 8.44 9.12
CA TYR A 58 10.97 8.00 10.14
C TYR A 58 12.43 8.17 9.71
N ALA A 59 12.73 7.97 8.43
CA ALA A 59 14.08 8.16 7.87
C ALA A 59 14.43 9.63 7.62
N GLY A 60 13.50 10.55 7.79
CA GLY A 60 13.71 11.99 7.60
C GLY A 60 13.93 12.37 6.14
N LEU A 61 13.18 11.76 5.20
CA LEU A 61 13.25 12.15 3.80
C LEU A 61 12.69 13.56 3.62
N ASP A 62 13.28 14.32 2.72
CA ASP A 62 12.81 15.66 2.33
C ASP A 62 11.58 15.54 1.40
N LEU A 63 10.42 15.36 2.02
CA LEU A 63 9.11 15.20 1.37
C LEU A 63 8.07 16.08 2.07
N ASP A 64 6.95 16.32 1.40
CA ASP A 64 5.82 17.04 2.02
C ASP A 64 5.18 16.16 3.12
N TYR A 65 5.46 16.49 4.37
CA TYR A 65 4.93 15.74 5.53
C TYR A 65 3.42 15.84 5.69
N GLY A 66 2.80 16.91 5.19
CA GLY A 66 1.34 17.01 5.14
C GLY A 66 0.73 15.95 4.21
N VAL A 67 1.38 15.69 3.08
CA VAL A 67 1.01 14.63 2.14
C VAL A 67 1.24 13.25 2.78
N LEU A 68 2.42 13.00 3.36
CA LEU A 68 2.71 11.72 4.01
C LEU A 68 1.70 11.41 5.11
N LYS A 69 1.39 12.39 5.97
CA LYS A 69 0.40 12.27 7.04
C LYS A 69 -0.98 11.95 6.48
N ASN A 70 -1.42 12.68 5.46
CA ASN A 70 -2.74 12.47 4.86
C ASN A 70 -2.85 11.06 4.27
N LEU A 71 -1.88 10.63 3.47
CA LEU A 71 -1.86 9.29 2.87
C LEU A 71 -1.96 8.19 3.94
N VAL A 72 -1.17 8.27 5.00
CA VAL A 72 -1.16 7.25 6.07
C VAL A 72 -2.48 7.25 6.84
N LEU A 73 -2.93 8.40 7.32
CA LEU A 73 -4.12 8.48 8.16
C LEU A 73 -5.39 8.14 7.37
N LYS A 74 -5.52 8.62 6.14
CA LYS A 74 -6.65 8.29 5.26
C LYS A 74 -6.66 6.82 4.88
N ASN A 75 -5.50 6.22 4.64
CA ASN A 75 -5.41 4.77 4.37
C ASN A 75 -5.88 3.96 5.59
N LEU A 76 -5.40 4.26 6.79
CA LEU A 76 -5.86 3.62 8.03
C LEU A 76 -7.37 3.80 8.21
N GLU A 77 -7.88 5.02 8.05
CA GLU A 77 -9.32 5.33 8.15
C GLU A 77 -10.14 4.52 7.14
N SER A 78 -9.69 4.44 5.89
CA SER A 78 -10.36 3.68 4.84
C SER A 78 -10.46 2.19 5.17
N TRP A 79 -9.45 1.64 5.84
CA TRP A 79 -9.43 0.23 6.23
C TRP A 79 -10.29 -0.08 7.44
N VAL A 80 -10.23 0.74 8.50
CA VAL A 80 -11.00 0.47 9.73
C VAL A 80 -12.52 0.63 9.54
N ARG A 81 -12.93 1.33 8.50
CA ARG A 81 -14.35 1.44 8.11
C ARG A 81 -14.89 0.21 7.37
N ARG A 82 -14.03 -0.70 6.93
CA ARG A 82 -14.41 -1.91 6.20
C ARG A 82 -14.66 -3.07 7.18
N PRO A 83 -15.44 -4.08 6.78
CA PRO A 83 -15.70 -5.26 7.61
C PRO A 83 -14.48 -6.21 7.62
N ILE A 84 -13.37 -5.75 8.17
CA ILE A 84 -12.09 -6.48 8.23
C ILE A 84 -11.87 -7.19 9.56
N PHE A 85 -12.76 -6.96 10.53
CA PHE A 85 -12.72 -7.58 11.85
C PHE A 85 -13.79 -8.68 11.98
N ASP A 86 -13.50 -9.69 12.77
CA ASP A 86 -14.49 -10.65 13.19
C ASP A 86 -15.35 -10.13 14.37
N ASN A 87 -16.30 -10.94 14.84
CA ASN A 87 -17.16 -10.57 15.97
C ASN A 87 -16.40 -10.38 17.29
N GLY A 88 -15.19 -10.89 17.40
CA GLY A 88 -14.30 -10.72 18.55
C GLY A 88 -13.36 -9.51 18.43
N GLY A 89 -13.44 -8.77 17.33
CA GLY A 89 -12.57 -7.64 17.05
C GLY A 89 -11.18 -8.02 16.50
N ALA A 90 -10.96 -9.29 16.12
CA ALA A 90 -9.71 -9.71 15.51
C ALA A 90 -9.71 -9.47 14.00
N LEU A 91 -8.53 -9.08 13.46
CA LEU A 91 -8.35 -8.94 12.02
C LEU A 91 -8.51 -10.28 11.30
N THR A 92 -9.33 -10.29 10.26
CA THR A 92 -9.60 -11.49 9.45
C THR A 92 -8.69 -11.56 8.22
N ILE A 93 -8.44 -12.77 7.72
CA ILE A 93 -7.84 -12.98 6.41
C ILE A 93 -8.83 -12.52 5.33
N GLY A 94 -8.34 -11.74 4.38
CA GLY A 94 -9.14 -11.17 3.29
C GLY A 94 -8.59 -9.82 2.87
N TYR A 95 -9.21 -9.19 1.90
CA TYR A 95 -8.89 -7.81 1.49
C TYR A 95 -9.95 -6.84 2.03
N GLY A 96 -10.95 -6.45 1.27
CA GLY A 96 -12.00 -5.54 1.71
C GLY A 96 -13.01 -6.16 2.69
N TYR A 97 -13.02 -7.48 2.83
CA TYR A 97 -13.89 -8.28 3.70
C TYR A 97 -13.24 -9.63 3.97
N PRO A 98 -13.74 -10.43 4.93
CA PRO A 98 -13.20 -11.77 5.20
C PRO A 98 -13.32 -12.68 3.98
N ASN A 99 -12.20 -13.18 3.51
CA ASN A 99 -12.14 -14.08 2.35
C ASN A 99 -10.88 -14.95 2.42
N ILE A 100 -11.02 -16.16 2.96
CA ILE A 100 -9.89 -17.08 3.10
C ILE A 100 -9.40 -17.63 1.75
N ALA A 101 -10.26 -17.66 0.72
CA ALA A 101 -9.89 -18.19 -0.60
C ALA A 101 -8.83 -17.36 -1.31
N MET A 102 -8.58 -16.10 -0.89
CA MET A 102 -7.51 -15.28 -1.42
C MET A 102 -6.18 -15.43 -0.69
N SER A 103 -6.12 -16.21 0.40
CA SER A 103 -4.90 -16.37 1.17
C SER A 103 -3.83 -17.13 0.37
N GLU A 104 -2.59 -16.75 0.60
CA GLU A 104 -1.45 -17.52 0.13
C GLU A 104 -1.12 -18.64 1.12
N ASN A 105 -0.37 -19.64 0.66
CA ASN A 105 0.04 -20.80 1.46
C ASN A 105 0.90 -20.44 2.69
N TYR A 106 1.51 -19.26 2.71
CA TYR A 106 2.28 -18.74 3.84
C TYR A 106 1.45 -17.92 4.83
N ASN A 107 0.16 -17.66 4.55
CA ASN A 107 -0.70 -16.92 5.45
C ASN A 107 -1.21 -17.80 6.59
N SER A 108 -1.29 -17.21 7.78
CA SER A 108 -1.92 -17.78 8.98
C SER A 108 -2.90 -16.78 9.56
N SER A 109 -3.65 -17.17 10.59
CA SER A 109 -4.59 -16.28 11.28
C SER A 109 -3.95 -15.00 11.82
N GLY A 110 -2.66 -15.03 12.14
CA GLY A 110 -1.88 -13.85 12.57
C GLY A 110 -1.36 -12.98 11.43
N SER A 111 -1.42 -13.44 10.18
CA SER A 111 -0.84 -12.71 9.05
C SER A 111 -1.43 -11.32 8.81
N PRO A 112 -2.73 -11.06 9.01
CA PRO A 112 -3.28 -9.70 8.88
C PRO A 112 -2.61 -8.66 9.79
N TYR A 113 -2.05 -9.07 10.92
CA TYR A 113 -1.36 -8.18 11.87
C TYR A 113 0.01 -7.68 11.38
N TRP A 114 0.51 -8.17 10.22
CA TRP A 114 1.63 -7.53 9.54
C TRP A 114 1.31 -6.08 9.15
N SER A 115 0.03 -5.72 9.05
CA SER A 115 -0.43 -4.35 8.89
C SER A 115 0.05 -3.41 9.99
N SER A 116 0.34 -3.93 11.20
CA SER A 116 0.85 -3.14 12.33
C SER A 116 2.18 -2.43 12.04
N LYS A 117 2.88 -2.78 10.95
CA LYS A 117 4.04 -2.03 10.46
C LYS A 117 3.74 -0.55 10.21
N ALA A 118 2.51 -0.21 9.87
CA ALA A 118 2.10 1.19 9.72
C ALA A 118 2.25 1.98 11.03
N PHE A 119 2.12 1.32 12.19
CA PHE A 119 2.21 1.99 13.50
C PHE A 119 3.63 2.34 13.95
N VAL A 120 4.67 2.07 13.15
CA VAL A 120 6.02 2.59 13.40
C VAL A 120 6.02 4.13 13.53
N MET A 121 5.04 4.81 12.92
CA MET A 121 4.84 6.25 13.10
C MET A 121 4.71 6.68 14.56
N LEU A 122 4.18 5.82 15.44
CA LEU A 122 4.04 6.11 16.88
C LEU A 122 5.39 6.23 17.59
N GLY A 123 6.49 5.84 16.96
CA GLY A 123 7.84 6.08 17.43
C GLY A 123 8.43 7.44 17.03
N LEU A 124 7.67 8.26 16.30
CA LEU A 124 8.06 9.64 16.01
C LEU A 124 7.73 10.54 17.22
N ASN A 125 8.60 11.50 17.52
CA ASN A 125 8.34 12.47 18.59
C ASN A 125 7.12 13.32 18.26
N ASP A 126 6.42 13.83 19.28
CA ASP A 126 5.19 14.61 19.13
C ASP A 126 5.38 15.90 18.32
N ASP A 127 6.58 16.48 18.35
CA ASP A 127 6.97 17.67 17.59
C ASP A 127 7.44 17.36 16.16
N HIS A 128 7.47 16.09 15.79
CA HIS A 128 7.93 15.69 14.46
C HIS A 128 7.02 16.28 13.36
N PRO A 129 7.58 16.75 12.23
CA PRO A 129 6.79 17.32 11.12
C PRO A 129 5.63 16.45 10.62
N PHE A 130 5.75 15.13 10.72
CA PHE A 130 4.66 14.21 10.41
C PHE A 130 3.40 14.50 11.27
N TRP A 131 3.57 14.83 12.56
CA TRP A 131 2.45 15.11 13.45
C TRP A 131 1.97 16.55 13.36
N THR A 132 2.90 17.51 13.22
CA THR A 132 2.61 18.93 13.28
C THR A 132 2.15 19.53 11.94
N ALA A 133 2.47 18.88 10.80
CA ALA A 133 2.01 19.37 9.50
C ALA A 133 0.49 19.24 9.35
N GLU A 134 -0.12 20.21 8.66
CA GLU A 134 -1.52 20.11 8.23
C GLU A 134 -1.65 19.03 7.14
N PRO A 135 -2.66 18.14 7.23
CA PRO A 135 -2.92 17.14 6.20
C PRO A 135 -3.15 17.79 4.83
N LYS A 136 -2.58 17.20 3.79
CA LYS A 136 -2.63 17.77 2.45
C LYS A 136 -2.80 16.68 1.39
N ASP A 137 -3.70 16.91 0.45
CA ASP A 137 -3.90 16.02 -0.68
C ASP A 137 -2.69 16.07 -1.62
N TYR A 138 -2.37 14.91 -2.21
CA TYR A 138 -1.38 14.84 -3.26
C TYR A 138 -1.97 15.34 -4.59
N PRO A 139 -1.30 16.23 -5.33
CA PRO A 139 -1.81 16.78 -6.59
C PRO A 139 -1.59 15.80 -7.74
N TYR A 140 -2.40 14.76 -7.82
CA TYR A 140 -2.27 13.73 -8.85
C TYR A 140 -2.42 14.30 -10.27
N GLU A 141 -1.50 13.89 -11.15
CA GLU A 141 -1.75 14.00 -12.59
C GLU A 141 -2.88 13.01 -12.96
N PRO A 142 -3.84 13.39 -13.83
CA PRO A 142 -4.93 12.49 -14.22
C PRO A 142 -4.45 11.18 -14.85
N LYS A 143 -3.25 11.18 -15.43
CA LYS A 143 -2.60 9.99 -16.01
C LYS A 143 -1.11 10.02 -15.72
N LYS A 144 -0.59 8.87 -15.28
CA LYS A 144 0.84 8.67 -15.01
C LYS A 144 1.32 7.32 -15.51
N TYR A 145 2.35 7.32 -16.34
CA TYR A 145 3.03 6.08 -16.69
C TYR A 145 4.15 5.82 -15.68
N LEU A 146 4.05 4.71 -14.98
CA LEU A 146 5.07 4.23 -14.07
C LEU A 146 6.01 3.29 -14.81
N LYS A 147 7.21 3.75 -15.06
CA LYS A 147 8.20 3.05 -15.91
C LYS A 147 8.59 1.68 -15.37
N TYR A 148 8.85 1.58 -14.07
CA TYR A 148 9.41 0.36 -13.48
C TYR A 148 8.38 -0.77 -13.34
N PRO A 149 7.16 -0.52 -12.84
CA PRO A 149 6.11 -1.55 -12.83
C PRO A 149 5.40 -1.70 -14.18
N HIS A 150 5.76 -0.92 -15.20
CA HIS A 150 5.08 -0.92 -16.50
C HIS A 150 3.57 -0.77 -16.40
N MET A 151 3.12 0.20 -15.62
CA MET A 151 1.71 0.49 -15.40
C MET A 151 1.34 1.88 -15.87
N LEU A 152 0.19 2.01 -16.51
CA LEU A 152 -0.46 3.29 -16.68
C LEU A 152 -1.48 3.46 -15.54
N ILE A 153 -1.30 4.48 -14.74
CA ILE A 153 -2.21 4.82 -13.64
C ILE A 153 -3.09 6.00 -14.09
N THR A 154 -4.37 5.94 -13.72
CA THR A 154 -5.26 7.08 -13.88
C THR A 154 -5.94 7.41 -12.55
N HIS A 155 -6.07 8.70 -12.27
CA HIS A 155 -6.83 9.25 -11.16
C HIS A 155 -7.93 10.15 -11.69
N ASP A 156 -9.11 10.07 -11.13
CA ASP A 156 -10.19 11.01 -11.40
C ASP A 156 -10.54 11.87 -10.17
N GLU A 157 -11.42 12.85 -10.35
CA GLU A 157 -11.88 13.74 -9.30
C GLU A 157 -12.69 13.07 -8.19
N ASN A 158 -13.17 11.83 -8.41
CA ASN A 158 -13.93 11.04 -7.45
C ASN A 158 -13.04 10.06 -6.68
N ASN A 159 -11.73 10.25 -6.68
CA ASN A 159 -10.75 9.34 -6.09
C ASN A 159 -10.79 7.92 -6.71
N HIS A 160 -11.27 7.78 -7.94
CA HIS A 160 -11.19 6.52 -8.63
C HIS A 160 -9.80 6.34 -9.25
N LEU A 161 -9.10 5.35 -8.78
CA LEU A 161 -7.77 4.96 -9.20
C LEU A 161 -7.85 3.69 -10.04
N LEU A 162 -7.36 3.75 -11.27
CA LEU A 162 -7.21 2.60 -12.14
C LEU A 162 -5.75 2.37 -12.48
N ALA A 163 -5.32 1.12 -12.46
CA ALA A 163 -4.04 0.69 -12.99
C ALA A 163 -4.23 -0.24 -14.18
N TYR A 164 -3.72 0.16 -15.32
CA TYR A 164 -3.64 -0.65 -16.53
C TYR A 164 -2.28 -1.34 -16.54
N VAL A 165 -2.30 -2.66 -16.41
CA VAL A 165 -1.10 -3.49 -16.27
C VAL A 165 -0.73 -4.09 -17.62
N THR A 166 0.55 -3.97 -18.00
CA THR A 166 1.02 -4.43 -19.33
C THR A 166 1.52 -5.88 -19.32
N GLY A 167 0.73 -6.79 -18.73
CA GLY A 167 0.97 -8.22 -18.88
C GLY A 167 2.08 -8.77 -17.97
N GLN A 168 2.11 -8.39 -16.71
CA GLN A 168 2.97 -9.06 -15.74
C GLN A 168 2.51 -10.50 -15.54
N HIS A 169 3.46 -11.43 -15.56
CA HIS A 169 3.24 -12.82 -15.24
C HIS A 169 4.04 -13.21 -14.00
N CYS A 170 3.37 -13.77 -13.01
CA CYS A 170 4.00 -14.27 -11.81
C CYS A 170 4.10 -15.79 -11.86
N LYS A 171 5.31 -16.30 -12.05
CA LYS A 171 5.59 -17.75 -12.02
C LYS A 171 5.53 -18.36 -10.62
N GLY A 172 5.28 -17.57 -9.58
CA GLY A 172 5.21 -18.06 -8.22
C GLY A 172 3.95 -18.87 -7.97
N ASP A 173 4.07 -19.97 -7.25
CA ASP A 173 2.96 -20.78 -6.78
C ASP A 173 2.28 -20.12 -5.57
N HIS A 174 1.64 -18.98 -5.83
CA HIS A 174 0.86 -18.27 -4.84
C HIS A 174 -0.62 -18.43 -5.14
N GLY A 175 -1.42 -18.75 -4.15
CA GLY A 175 -2.87 -18.84 -4.31
C GLY A 175 -3.44 -17.63 -5.05
N GLN A 176 -4.15 -17.89 -6.14
CA GLN A 176 -4.82 -16.88 -6.96
C GLN A 176 -3.88 -15.87 -7.65
N SER A 177 -2.65 -16.28 -8.01
CA SER A 177 -1.67 -15.42 -8.71
C SER A 177 -2.24 -14.69 -9.93
N PRO A 178 -3.01 -15.32 -10.83
CA PRO A 178 -3.60 -14.61 -11.97
C PRO A 178 -4.50 -13.44 -11.55
N ALA A 179 -5.34 -13.63 -10.54
CA ALA A 179 -6.20 -12.56 -10.05
C ALA A 179 -5.41 -11.40 -9.42
N LYS A 180 -4.25 -11.68 -8.82
CA LYS A 180 -3.41 -10.71 -8.10
C LYS A 180 -2.47 -9.92 -9.00
N TYR A 181 -2.02 -10.52 -10.11
CA TYR A 181 -0.97 -9.94 -10.96
C TYR A 181 -1.34 -9.77 -12.43
N GLU A 182 -2.29 -10.57 -12.97
CA GLU A 182 -2.44 -10.78 -14.40
C GLU A 182 -3.75 -10.23 -14.97
N LYS A 183 -4.52 -9.46 -14.18
CA LYS A 183 -5.66 -8.72 -14.72
C LYS A 183 -5.16 -7.53 -15.54
N PHE A 184 -5.89 -7.19 -16.60
CA PHE A 184 -5.56 -6.01 -17.40
C PHE A 184 -5.74 -4.70 -16.68
N VAL A 185 -6.72 -4.64 -15.76
CA VAL A 185 -7.05 -3.43 -14.99
C VAL A 185 -7.33 -3.77 -13.54
N TYR A 186 -6.78 -2.98 -12.64
CA TYR A 186 -7.08 -2.99 -11.22
C TYR A 186 -7.72 -1.65 -10.82
N SER A 187 -8.63 -1.69 -9.86
CA SER A 187 -9.36 -0.52 -9.39
C SER A 187 -9.40 -0.51 -7.87
N ASN A 188 -9.30 0.67 -7.25
CA ASN A 188 -9.51 0.84 -5.82
C ASN A 188 -11.00 0.81 -5.42
N GLN A 189 -11.92 1.05 -6.34
CA GLN A 189 -13.37 1.09 -6.09
C GLN A 189 -14.06 -0.22 -6.42
N PHE A 190 -13.71 -0.86 -7.53
CA PHE A 190 -14.25 -2.18 -7.86
C PHE A 190 -13.51 -3.22 -7.04
N GLY A 191 -14.26 -3.90 -6.16
CA GLY A 191 -13.68 -4.83 -5.20
C GLY A 191 -12.78 -5.87 -5.84
N PHE A 192 -11.67 -6.18 -5.17
CA PHE A 192 -10.81 -7.29 -5.57
C PHE A 192 -11.58 -8.60 -5.41
N SER A 193 -11.80 -9.30 -6.52
CA SER A 193 -12.49 -10.58 -6.54
C SER A 193 -11.59 -11.68 -7.08
N ILE A 194 -11.73 -12.85 -6.53
CA ILE A 194 -11.13 -14.10 -6.96
C ILE A 194 -12.24 -15.09 -7.27
N SER A 195 -12.01 -16.00 -8.21
CA SER A 195 -12.94 -17.10 -8.47
C SER A 195 -13.01 -18.02 -7.27
N LYS A 196 -14.24 -18.49 -6.94
CA LYS A 196 -14.51 -19.48 -5.91
C LYS A 196 -14.70 -20.85 -6.53
N GLY A 197 -14.06 -21.36 -7.23
CA GLY A 197 -14.15 -22.69 -7.79
C GLY A 197 -12.78 -23.16 -8.16
N ASP A 198 -12.57 -24.43 -8.14
CA ASP A 198 -11.47 -24.98 -8.87
C ASP A 198 -11.63 -24.47 -10.29
N SER A 199 -10.64 -23.77 -10.78
CA SER A 199 -10.58 -23.50 -12.19
C SER A 199 -10.75 -24.87 -12.83
N LEU A 200 -11.81 -25.04 -13.56
CA LEU A 200 -11.91 -26.18 -14.46
C LEU A 200 -10.73 -26.04 -15.39
N GLU A 201 -9.71 -26.82 -15.15
CA GLU A 201 -8.62 -27.01 -16.08
C GLU A 201 -9.14 -27.59 -17.40
#